data_89c86c598da260d2f1567a91e7f67e49
#
_entry.id   89c86c598da260d2f1567a91e7f67e49
#
_cell.length_a   1.000
_cell.length_b   1.000
_cell.length_c   1.000
_cell.angle_alpha   90.00
_cell.angle_beta   90.00
_cell.angle_gamma   90.00
#
_symmetry.space_group_name_H-M   'P 1'
#
loop_
_entity.id
_entity.type
_entity.pdbx_description
1 polymer ?
#
loop_
_entity_poly.entity_id
_entity_poly.type
_entity_poly.pdbx_seq_one_letter_code
_entity_poly.pdbx_strand_id
1 'polypeptide(L)'
;MRILSRNQFAMSNFNREGYGFNEIEGTFKGTMRFAVWGRKCNAIAYVELDDGRKIMCTAFQKPDNYLGIPEIDFGTRVEVVYERGKRGNIRLKSIQRTE
;
A
#
# COMPACT_ATOMS: atom_id res chain seq x y z
N MET A 1 0.65 13.19 8.55
CA MET A 1 0.52 11.74 8.31
C MET A 1 1.05 10.96 9.50
N ARG A 2 0.50 9.79 9.69
CA ARG A 2 0.88 8.96 10.81
C ARG A 2 1.38 7.61 10.32
N ILE A 3 2.40 7.07 11.00
CA ILE A 3 2.97 5.79 10.67
C ILE A 3 1.99 4.68 11.04
N LEU A 4 1.79 3.72 10.15
CA LEU A 4 0.82 2.65 10.34
C LEU A 4 1.40 1.40 10.98
N SER A 5 2.71 1.23 10.93
CA SER A 5 3.34 0.05 11.50
C SER A 5 4.32 0.46 12.59
N ARG A 6 4.75 -0.52 13.37
CA ARG A 6 5.75 -0.25 14.39
C ARG A 6 7.16 -0.09 13.82
N ASN A 7 7.31 -0.15 12.52
CA ASN A 7 8.59 0.08 11.85
C ASN A 7 8.86 1.57 11.68
N GLN A 8 8.60 2.31 12.76
CA GLN A 8 8.74 3.76 12.76
C GLN A 8 10.11 4.25 12.32
N PHE A 9 11.14 3.53 12.73
CA PHE A 9 12.50 3.97 12.43
C PHE A 9 12.85 3.81 10.96
N ALA A 10 12.18 2.92 10.26
CA ALA A 10 12.41 2.74 8.83
C ALA A 10 11.94 3.94 8.04
N MET A 11 11.00 4.70 8.60
CA MET A 11 10.41 5.84 7.93
C MET A 11 11.44 6.91 7.56
N SER A 12 12.37 7.19 8.45
CA SER A 12 13.36 8.24 8.21
C SER A 12 14.29 7.89 7.05
N ASN A 13 14.39 6.60 6.72
CA ASN A 13 15.27 6.12 5.67
C ASN A 13 14.52 5.71 4.40
N PHE A 14 13.19 5.83 4.42
CA PHE A 14 12.42 5.40 3.26
C PHE A 14 12.51 6.43 2.14
N ASN A 15 12.92 5.99 0.98
CA ASN A 15 13.02 6.83 -0.19
C ASN A 15 11.80 6.62 -1.08
N ARG A 16 10.95 7.66 -1.17
CA ARG A 16 9.71 7.61 -1.96
C ARG A 16 9.95 7.84 -3.44
N GLU A 17 11.16 8.13 -3.82
CA GLU A 17 11.48 8.42 -5.21
C GLU A 17 11.14 7.23 -6.10
N GLY A 18 10.48 7.50 -7.22
CA GLY A 18 10.10 6.44 -8.13
C GLY A 18 8.73 5.85 -7.87
N TYR A 19 8.12 6.14 -6.72
CA TYR A 19 6.77 5.68 -6.44
C TYR A 19 5.75 6.64 -7.06
N GLY A 20 4.71 6.08 -7.66
CA GLY A 20 3.69 6.90 -8.27
C GLY A 20 2.35 6.19 -8.35
N PHE A 21 1.33 6.99 -8.70
CA PHE A 21 -0.02 6.47 -8.95
C PHE A 21 -0.06 6.00 -10.39
N ASN A 22 0.25 4.73 -10.60
CA ASN A 22 0.27 4.18 -11.95
C ASN A 22 -1.08 3.63 -12.33
N GLU A 23 -1.35 3.62 -13.65
CA GLU A 23 -2.55 2.99 -14.18
C GLU A 23 -2.32 1.49 -14.18
N ILE A 24 -2.76 0.85 -13.12
CA ILE A 24 -2.51 -0.57 -12.92
C ILE A 24 -3.77 -1.22 -12.32
N GLU A 25 -4.18 -2.33 -12.87
CA GLU A 25 -5.31 -3.09 -12.37
C GLU A 25 -4.96 -4.57 -12.35
N GLY A 26 -5.50 -5.29 -11.37
CA GLY A 26 -5.30 -6.73 -11.28
C GLY A 26 -4.56 -7.13 -10.02
N THR A 27 -4.11 -8.37 -10.01
CA THR A 27 -3.45 -8.99 -8.87
C THR A 27 -1.95 -9.08 -9.11
N PHE A 28 -1.18 -8.64 -8.14
CA PHE A 28 0.28 -8.61 -8.26
C PHE A 28 0.93 -9.05 -6.96
N LYS A 29 2.13 -9.55 -7.06
CA LYS A 29 2.95 -9.87 -5.89
C LYS A 29 4.06 -8.85 -5.75
N GLY A 30 4.37 -8.52 -4.51
CA GLY A 30 5.41 -7.54 -4.25
C GLY A 30 5.81 -7.54 -2.78
N THR A 31 6.45 -6.44 -2.39
CA THR A 31 6.93 -6.26 -1.03
C THR A 31 6.37 -4.95 -0.48
N MET A 32 5.78 -5.01 0.71
CA MET A 32 5.32 -3.80 1.39
C MET A 32 6.52 -3.00 1.83
N ARG A 33 6.66 -1.78 1.32
CA ARG A 33 7.83 -0.96 1.63
C ARG A 33 7.55 0.10 2.66
N PHE A 34 6.32 0.63 2.66
CA PHE A 34 5.99 1.73 3.53
C PHE A 34 4.49 1.95 3.52
N ALA A 35 3.95 2.50 4.61
CA ALA A 35 2.54 2.87 4.65
C ALA A 35 2.35 3.99 5.67
N VAL A 36 1.44 4.92 5.36
CA VAL A 36 1.11 6.01 6.27
C VAL A 36 -0.38 6.26 6.24
N TRP A 37 -0.90 6.86 7.30
CA TRP A 37 -2.27 7.35 7.32
C TRP A 37 -2.35 8.62 6.49
N GLY A 38 -3.31 8.65 5.60
CA GLY A 38 -3.71 9.86 4.94
C GLY A 38 -4.89 10.47 5.69
N ARG A 39 -5.65 11.31 5.00
CA ARG A 39 -6.83 11.95 5.57
C ARG A 39 -8.02 10.99 5.54
N LYS A 40 -8.99 11.22 6.43
CA LYS A 40 -10.29 10.52 6.43
C LYS A 40 -10.15 9.01 6.50
N CYS A 41 -9.24 8.55 7.34
CA CYS A 41 -9.04 7.12 7.56
C CYS A 41 -8.56 6.37 6.33
N ASN A 42 -8.02 7.06 5.35
CA ASN A 42 -7.36 6.43 4.22
C ASN A 42 -5.91 6.18 4.56
N ALA A 43 -5.36 5.12 4.00
CA ALA A 43 -3.94 4.85 4.09
C ALA A 43 -3.33 5.00 2.71
N ILE A 44 -2.04 5.30 2.68
CA ILE A 44 -1.30 5.28 1.42
C ILE A 44 -0.26 4.19 1.57
N ALA A 45 -0.35 3.19 0.70
CA ALA A 45 0.52 2.02 0.73
C ALA A 45 1.55 2.12 -0.39
N TYR A 46 2.80 1.90 -0.04
CA TYR A 46 3.91 1.91 -0.99
C TYR A 46 4.38 0.48 -1.16
N VAL A 47 4.15 -0.08 -2.33
CA VAL A 47 4.48 -1.48 -2.62
C VAL A 47 5.42 -1.53 -3.81
N GLU A 48 6.48 -2.30 -3.67
CA GLU A 48 7.39 -2.55 -4.79
C GLU A 48 7.03 -3.91 -5.37
N LEU A 49 6.54 -3.91 -6.60
CA LEU A 49 6.12 -5.14 -7.25
C LEU A 49 7.33 -5.94 -7.72
N ASP A 50 7.12 -7.23 -7.88
CA ASP A 50 8.21 -8.13 -8.28
C ASP A 50 8.78 -7.80 -9.65
N ASP A 51 7.99 -7.15 -10.50
CA ASP A 51 8.47 -6.72 -11.82
C ASP A 51 9.23 -5.40 -11.79
N GLY A 52 9.44 -4.84 -10.60
CA GLY A 52 10.21 -3.61 -10.43
C GLY A 52 9.40 -2.33 -10.35
N ARG A 53 8.11 -2.39 -10.61
CA ARG A 53 7.28 -1.19 -10.53
C ARG A 53 7.08 -0.79 -9.07
N LYS A 54 7.09 0.50 -8.83
CA LYS A 54 6.91 1.08 -7.49
C LYS A 54 5.58 1.80 -7.46
N ILE A 55 4.63 1.26 -6.72
CA ILE A 55 3.25 1.73 -6.72
C ILE A 55 2.92 2.38 -5.40
N MET A 56 2.38 3.61 -5.47
CA MET A 56 1.82 4.31 -4.33
C MET A 56 0.32 4.36 -4.55
N CYS A 57 -0.45 3.85 -3.60
CA CYS A 57 -1.88 3.74 -3.83
C CYS A 57 -2.67 3.93 -2.55
N THR A 58 -3.82 4.57 -2.67
CA THR A 58 -4.72 4.82 -1.55
C THR A 58 -5.52 3.57 -1.22
N ALA A 59 -5.73 3.34 0.07
CA ALA A 59 -6.54 2.23 0.55
C ALA A 59 -7.38 2.69 1.73
N PHE A 60 -8.59 2.17 1.85
CA PHE A 60 -9.45 2.50 2.97
C PHE A 60 -9.12 1.66 4.19
N GLN A 61 -9.20 2.29 5.36
CA GLN A 61 -8.97 1.61 6.64
C GLN A 61 -10.16 1.84 7.58
N LYS A 62 -11.36 1.80 7.03
CA LYS A 62 -12.59 1.88 7.83
C LYS A 62 -13.01 0.48 8.25
N PRO A 63 -13.82 0.36 9.31
CA PRO A 63 -14.21 -0.97 9.79
C PRO A 63 -14.81 -1.89 8.74
N ASP A 64 -15.60 -1.35 7.81
CA ASP A 64 -16.22 -2.16 6.76
C ASP A 64 -15.30 -2.39 5.56
N ASN A 65 -14.14 -1.73 5.54
CA ASN A 65 -13.18 -1.83 4.44
C ASN A 65 -11.76 -2.04 4.94
N TYR A 66 -11.64 -2.67 6.09
CA TYR A 66 -10.34 -2.81 6.72
C TYR A 66 -9.46 -3.79 5.95
N LEU A 67 -8.31 -3.32 5.50
CA LEU A 67 -7.38 -4.13 4.71
C LEU A 67 -6.24 -4.71 5.53
N GLY A 68 -6.13 -4.37 6.80
CA GLY A 68 -5.08 -4.90 7.66
C GLY A 68 -3.71 -4.33 7.41
N ILE A 69 -3.62 -3.19 6.73
CA ILE A 69 -2.32 -2.59 6.43
C ILE A 69 -1.49 -2.30 7.69
N PRO A 70 -2.10 -1.81 8.80
CA PRO A 70 -1.31 -1.54 10.00
C PRO A 70 -0.64 -2.77 10.60
N GLU A 71 -1.13 -3.96 10.31
CA GLU A 71 -0.57 -5.22 10.81
C GLU A 71 0.49 -5.80 9.90
N ILE A 72 0.75 -5.17 8.76
CA ILE A 72 1.75 -5.67 7.82
C ILE A 72 3.05 -4.92 8.03
N ASP A 73 4.07 -5.63 8.45
CA ASP A 73 5.39 -5.02 8.65
C ASP A 73 6.05 -4.68 7.32
N PHE A 74 6.83 -3.63 7.32
CA PHE A 74 7.59 -3.25 6.13
C PHE A 74 8.59 -4.34 5.79
N GLY A 75 8.72 -4.64 4.51
CA GLY A 75 9.57 -5.72 4.04
C GLY A 75 8.85 -7.04 3.88
N THR A 76 7.58 -7.09 4.24
CA THR A 76 6.79 -8.31 4.14
C THR A 76 6.36 -8.56 2.70
N ARG A 77 6.42 -9.81 2.28
CA ARG A 77 5.92 -10.21 0.98
C ARG A 77 4.40 -10.18 0.99
N VAL A 78 3.82 -9.57 -0.03
CA VAL A 78 2.36 -9.39 -0.09
C VAL A 78 1.84 -9.70 -1.48
N GLU A 79 0.55 -10.02 -1.51
CA GLU A 79 -0.21 -10.05 -2.75
C GLU A 79 -1.21 -8.91 -2.69
N VAL A 80 -1.23 -8.09 -3.73
CA VAL A 80 -2.07 -6.89 -3.77
C VAL A 80 -3.02 -6.96 -4.95
N VAL A 81 -4.22 -6.40 -4.76
CA VAL A 81 -5.19 -6.27 -5.85
C VAL A 81 -5.48 -4.79 -6.02
N TYR A 82 -5.22 -4.29 -7.22
CA TYR A 82 -5.54 -2.91 -7.57
C TYR A 82 -6.78 -2.90 -8.44
N GLU A 83 -7.68 -1.97 -8.17
CA GLU A 83 -8.95 -1.90 -8.86
C GLU A 83 -9.30 -0.46 -9.17
N ARG A 84 -9.88 -0.24 -10.35
CA ARG A 84 -10.38 1.07 -10.71
C ARG A 84 -11.71 1.33 -10.01
N GLY A 85 -11.77 2.43 -9.28
CA GLY A 85 -13.00 2.82 -8.60
C GLY A 85 -13.99 3.45 -9.55
N LYS A 86 -15.17 3.77 -9.03
CA LYS A 86 -16.25 4.35 -9.82
C LYS A 86 -15.88 5.67 -10.48
N ARG A 87 -14.98 6.42 -9.87
CA ARG A 87 -14.55 7.71 -10.39
C ARG A 87 -13.32 7.61 -11.27
N GLY A 88 -12.90 6.39 -11.60
CA GLY A 88 -11.76 6.17 -12.46
C GLY A 88 -10.42 6.12 -11.76
N ASN A 89 -10.38 6.35 -10.46
CA ASN A 89 -9.14 6.27 -9.70
C ASN A 89 -8.77 4.82 -9.42
N ILE A 90 -7.49 4.51 -9.52
CA ILE A 90 -6.99 3.21 -9.09
C ILE A 90 -6.82 3.24 -7.58
N ARG A 91 -7.21 2.17 -6.91
CA ARG A 91 -6.98 2.06 -5.49
C ARG A 91 -6.70 0.62 -5.10
N LEU A 92 -6.11 0.48 -3.94
CA LEU A 92 -5.78 -0.83 -3.40
C LEU A 92 -7.05 -1.46 -2.85
N LYS A 93 -7.49 -2.53 -3.48
CA LYS A 93 -8.71 -3.22 -3.07
C LYS A 93 -8.44 -4.22 -1.97
N SER A 94 -7.32 -4.92 -2.04
CA SER A 94 -6.96 -5.88 -1.01
C SER A 94 -5.45 -6.04 -0.95
N ILE A 95 -4.97 -6.44 0.21
CA ILE A 95 -3.57 -6.74 0.43
C ILE A 95 -3.50 -7.84 1.49
N GLN A 96 -2.67 -8.82 1.25
CA GLN A 96 -2.48 -9.89 2.22
C GLN A 96 -1.06 -10.43 2.12
N ARG A 97 -0.58 -10.93 3.25
CA ARG A 97 0.76 -11.48 3.31
C ARG A 97 0.83 -12.78 2.53
N THR A 98 1.96 -13.00 1.89
CA THR A 98 2.27 -14.26 1.25
C THR A 98 3.50 -14.85 1.90
N GLU A 99 3.61 -16.15 1.87
CA GLU A 99 4.79 -16.83 2.40
C GLU A 99 5.88 -16.97 1.39
#